data_073a64a8404c7e7acb937f87e669967d
#
_entry.id   073a64a8404c7e7acb937f87e669967d
#
_cell.length_a   1.000
_cell.length_b   1.000
_cell.length_c   1.000
_cell.angle_alpha   90.00
_cell.angle_beta   90.00
_cell.angle_gamma   90.00
#
_symmetry.space_group_name_H-M   'P 1'
#
loop_
_entity.id
_entity.type
_entity.pdbx_description
1 polymer ?
#
loop_
_entity_poly.entity_id
_entity_poly.type
_entity_poly.pdbx_seq_one_letter_code
_entity_poly.pdbx_strand_id
1 'polypeptide(L)'
;MNIITLRLKEQPAVPLEVEVLSPDVLKNLSHAEICAGSIQLGKRQRRIDDFFEVEGERSDQLEIHGDISRLKWVGRSMTGGRITIHGNVGMHLGAYMQGGSIEVHGNAGDWVGAEMSNGLIHIHGNAGGQIGAGYRGSMKGMQDGAIIVDGSAGLEIGMRMKKGTIVVGGPAKDFAGLDMKGGNIVLLAGAEIRTGAWMMRGTIISLTPIPLLPTFHFSCSYSPVFLRLYANFLSKLGISIPVDPKAGHYHLYSGDTSVPGKGEILIWRPLETGQIPRTTGCTKVDS
;
A
#
# COMPACT_ATOMS: atom_id res chain seq x y z
N MET A 1 -8.33 1.01 -27.97
CA MET A 1 -7.85 2.09 -27.09
C MET A 1 -6.39 2.28 -27.37
N ASN A 2 -5.92 3.51 -27.53
CA ASN A 2 -4.47 3.75 -27.66
C ASN A 2 -3.81 3.52 -26.29
N ILE A 3 -2.68 2.80 -26.28
CA ILE A 3 -1.87 2.55 -25.10
C ILE A 3 -0.45 3.02 -25.44
N ILE A 4 0.18 3.74 -24.52
CA ILE A 4 1.61 4.04 -24.65
C ILE A 4 2.37 2.87 -24.02
N THR A 5 3.22 2.23 -24.81
CA THR A 5 4.03 1.09 -24.38
C THR A 5 5.50 1.48 -24.37
N LEU A 6 6.16 1.27 -23.23
CA LEU A 6 7.59 1.46 -23.03
C LEU A 6 8.25 0.13 -22.75
N ARG A 7 9.20 -0.29 -23.61
CA ARG A 7 9.99 -1.50 -23.40
C ARG A 7 11.42 -1.11 -23.02
N LEU A 8 11.86 -1.52 -21.82
CA LEU A 8 13.22 -1.24 -21.38
C LEU A 8 14.24 -1.96 -22.28
N LYS A 9 15.18 -1.23 -22.86
CA LYS A 9 16.25 -1.78 -23.70
C LYS A 9 17.33 -2.47 -22.88
N GLU A 10 17.78 -1.79 -21.83
CA GLU A 10 18.78 -2.30 -20.90
C GLU A 10 18.65 -1.65 -19.52
N GLN A 11 19.11 -2.34 -18.49
CA GLN A 11 19.13 -1.81 -17.12
C GLN A 11 20.10 -0.65 -17.01
N PRO A 12 19.66 0.52 -16.50
CA PRO A 12 20.58 1.64 -16.27
C PRO A 12 21.62 1.30 -15.20
N ALA A 13 22.87 1.72 -15.40
CA ALA A 13 23.98 1.44 -14.47
C ALA A 13 23.78 2.10 -13.09
N VAL A 14 23.08 3.25 -13.05
CA VAL A 14 22.71 4.00 -11.83
C VAL A 14 21.20 4.26 -11.82
N PRO A 15 20.60 4.54 -10.65
CA PRO A 15 19.18 4.83 -10.58
C PRO A 15 18.76 5.98 -11.50
N LEU A 16 17.65 5.76 -12.20
CA LEU A 16 17.05 6.69 -13.16
C LEU A 16 15.80 7.32 -12.55
N GLU A 17 15.71 8.64 -12.54
CA GLU A 17 14.53 9.36 -12.07
C GLU A 17 13.62 9.70 -13.25
N VAL A 18 12.39 9.21 -13.20
CA VAL A 18 11.48 9.19 -14.35
C VAL A 18 10.12 9.79 -13.99
N GLU A 19 10.08 10.93 -13.32
CA GLU A 19 8.85 11.62 -12.92
C GLU A 19 7.91 11.91 -14.12
N VAL A 20 8.47 12.03 -15.33
CA VAL A 20 7.74 12.22 -16.57
C VAL A 20 6.88 11.01 -16.97
N LEU A 21 7.19 9.80 -16.45
CA LEU A 21 6.41 8.58 -16.72
C LEU A 21 5.14 8.56 -15.87
N SER A 22 4.21 9.44 -16.25
CA SER A 22 2.88 9.57 -15.68
C SER A 22 1.87 9.83 -16.79
N PRO A 23 0.68 9.21 -16.73
CA PRO A 23 -0.41 9.48 -17.67
C PRO A 23 -0.72 10.96 -17.83
N ASP A 24 -0.66 11.74 -16.74
CA ASP A 24 -0.92 13.18 -16.79
C ASP A 24 0.02 13.95 -17.70
N VAL A 25 1.28 13.52 -17.79
CA VAL A 25 2.29 14.11 -18.67
C VAL A 25 2.12 13.60 -20.09
N LEU A 26 1.95 12.28 -20.25
CA LEU A 26 2.05 11.60 -21.55
C LEU A 26 0.76 11.71 -22.39
N LYS A 27 -0.40 11.87 -21.76
CA LYS A 27 -1.73 11.78 -22.43
C LYS A 27 -1.94 12.74 -23.60
N ASN A 28 -1.21 13.84 -23.65
CA ASN A 28 -1.34 14.85 -24.71
C ASN A 28 -0.14 14.87 -25.68
N LEU A 29 0.90 14.09 -25.40
CA LEU A 29 2.13 14.11 -26.18
C LEU A 29 2.06 13.19 -27.40
N SER A 30 2.61 13.65 -28.50
CA SER A 30 2.88 12.85 -29.68
C SER A 30 4.02 11.87 -29.41
N HIS A 31 4.12 10.83 -30.24
CA HIS A 31 5.20 9.84 -30.15
C HIS A 31 6.60 10.49 -30.09
N ALA A 32 6.86 11.48 -30.96
CA ALA A 32 8.14 12.20 -30.99
C ALA A 32 8.45 12.97 -29.70
N GLU A 33 7.42 13.60 -29.11
CA GLU A 33 7.55 14.33 -27.84
C GLU A 33 7.78 13.36 -26.66
N ILE A 34 7.13 12.20 -26.66
CA ILE A 34 7.37 11.15 -25.65
C ILE A 34 8.81 10.65 -25.75
N CYS A 35 9.30 10.30 -26.93
CA CYS A 35 10.68 9.88 -27.18
C CYS A 35 11.69 10.92 -26.66
N ALA A 36 11.44 12.21 -26.91
CA ALA A 36 12.27 13.32 -26.48
C ALA A 36 12.14 13.68 -25.00
N GLY A 37 11.18 13.08 -24.28
CA GLY A 37 10.90 13.35 -22.86
C GLY A 37 12.17 13.24 -22.01
N SER A 38 12.36 14.21 -21.10
CA SER A 38 13.59 14.32 -20.30
C SER A 38 13.49 13.49 -19.00
N ILE A 39 14.47 12.66 -18.76
CA ILE A 39 14.65 11.83 -17.55
C ILE A 39 16.04 12.08 -16.96
N GLN A 40 16.22 11.83 -15.65
CA GLN A 40 17.47 12.14 -14.95
C GLN A 40 18.29 10.89 -14.65
N LEU A 41 19.50 10.82 -15.20
CA LEU A 41 20.51 9.81 -14.88
C LEU A 41 21.59 10.43 -13.98
N GLY A 42 21.36 10.41 -12.67
CA GLY A 42 22.18 11.15 -11.72
C GLY A 42 22.12 12.67 -11.99
N LYS A 43 23.24 13.28 -12.38
CA LYS A 43 23.29 14.73 -12.73
C LYS A 43 23.07 15.03 -14.23
N ARG A 44 22.83 14.02 -15.05
CA ARG A 44 22.71 14.16 -16.50
C ARG A 44 21.27 14.00 -16.95
N GLN A 45 20.80 14.91 -17.77
CA GLN A 45 19.56 14.72 -18.50
C GLN A 45 19.76 13.74 -19.65
N ARG A 46 18.76 12.88 -19.83
CA ARG A 46 18.68 11.86 -20.89
C ARG A 46 17.29 11.87 -21.48
N ARG A 47 17.13 11.27 -22.64
CA ARG A 47 15.85 11.11 -23.30
C ARG A 47 15.21 9.77 -22.92
N ILE A 48 13.89 9.68 -23.01
CA ILE A 48 13.16 8.42 -22.78
C ILE A 48 13.65 7.37 -23.80
N ASP A 49 13.80 7.73 -25.08
CA ASP A 49 14.23 6.82 -26.13
C ASP A 49 15.69 6.35 -26.03
N ASP A 50 16.51 6.94 -25.17
CA ASP A 50 17.82 6.40 -24.83
C ASP A 50 17.71 5.04 -24.09
N PHE A 51 16.64 4.85 -23.30
CA PHE A 51 16.45 3.68 -22.44
C PHE A 51 15.28 2.80 -22.84
N PHE A 52 14.29 3.35 -23.55
CA PHE A 52 13.08 2.64 -23.91
C PHE A 52 12.84 2.61 -25.41
N GLU A 53 12.29 1.48 -25.90
CA GLU A 53 11.53 1.46 -27.12
C GLU A 53 10.14 2.01 -26.79
N VAL A 54 9.67 2.98 -27.58
CA VAL A 54 8.42 3.70 -27.35
C VAL A 54 7.43 3.32 -28.46
N GLU A 55 6.23 2.91 -28.08
CA GLU A 55 5.11 2.67 -28.99
C GLU A 55 3.88 3.45 -28.51
N GLY A 56 3.06 3.93 -29.44
CA GLY A 56 1.85 4.68 -29.12
C GLY A 56 2.09 6.15 -28.82
N GLU A 57 0.99 6.87 -28.59
CA GLU A 57 0.95 8.29 -28.27
C GLU A 57 -0.41 8.69 -27.67
N ARG A 58 -0.50 9.84 -27.06
CA ARG A 58 -1.76 10.50 -26.64
C ARG A 58 -2.72 9.58 -25.89
N SER A 59 -2.22 8.92 -24.85
CA SER A 59 -3.01 8.00 -24.04
C SER A 59 -2.83 8.27 -22.56
N ASP A 60 -3.88 8.05 -21.80
CA ASP A 60 -3.86 8.00 -20.35
C ASP A 60 -3.58 6.59 -19.79
N GLN A 61 -3.24 5.64 -20.69
CA GLN A 61 -2.84 4.29 -20.34
C GLN A 61 -1.37 4.08 -20.73
N LEU A 62 -0.55 3.74 -19.75
CA LEU A 62 0.87 3.50 -19.88
C LEU A 62 1.19 2.05 -19.48
N GLU A 63 1.79 1.30 -20.39
CA GLU A 63 2.38 -0.01 -20.10
C GLU A 63 3.91 0.07 -20.12
N ILE A 64 4.55 -0.52 -19.11
CA ILE A 64 6.00 -0.58 -19.03
C ILE A 64 6.44 -2.03 -18.92
N HIS A 65 7.27 -2.49 -19.84
CA HIS A 65 7.80 -3.84 -19.89
C HIS A 65 9.29 -3.88 -19.55
N GLY A 66 9.67 -4.83 -18.73
CA GLY A 66 11.03 -5.09 -18.31
C GLY A 66 11.24 -4.89 -16.82
N ASP A 67 12.44 -5.23 -16.33
CA ASP A 67 12.83 -5.01 -14.94
C ASP A 67 13.27 -3.55 -14.75
N ILE A 68 12.37 -2.73 -14.22
CA ILE A 68 12.63 -1.32 -13.92
C ILE A 68 12.93 -1.07 -12.43
N SER A 69 13.51 -2.04 -11.74
CA SER A 69 13.87 -1.94 -10.31
C SER A 69 14.85 -0.80 -9.98
N ARG A 70 15.53 -0.26 -10.96
CA ARG A 70 16.41 0.92 -10.82
C ARG A 70 15.75 2.26 -11.21
N LEU A 71 14.48 2.25 -11.57
CA LEU A 71 13.72 3.47 -11.85
C LEU A 71 13.02 3.98 -10.59
N LYS A 72 13.02 5.30 -10.41
CA LYS A 72 12.37 5.99 -9.29
C LYS A 72 11.30 6.94 -9.80
N TRP A 73 10.27 7.17 -9.00
CA TRP A 73 9.25 8.19 -9.22
C TRP A 73 8.27 7.90 -10.38
N VAL A 74 8.11 6.64 -10.77
CA VAL A 74 7.07 6.26 -11.76
C VAL A 74 5.70 6.61 -11.17
N GLY A 75 4.85 7.31 -11.95
CA GLY A 75 3.52 7.72 -11.52
C GLY A 75 3.48 8.76 -10.40
N ARG A 76 4.57 9.49 -10.16
CA ARG A 76 4.61 10.55 -9.16
C ARG A 76 3.54 11.60 -9.44
N SER A 77 2.81 11.99 -8.38
CA SER A 77 1.76 13.01 -8.41
C SER A 77 0.63 12.75 -9.42
N MET A 78 0.47 11.53 -9.90
CA MET A 78 -0.53 11.10 -10.87
C MET A 78 -1.94 11.45 -10.37
N THR A 79 -2.76 12.08 -11.22
CA THR A 79 -4.13 12.49 -10.89
C THR A 79 -5.19 11.59 -11.51
N GLY A 80 -4.85 10.82 -12.55
CA GLY A 80 -5.76 9.91 -13.26
C GLY A 80 -5.02 9.01 -14.24
N GLY A 81 -5.78 8.20 -14.98
CA GLY A 81 -5.24 7.23 -15.93
C GLY A 81 -4.77 5.93 -15.28
N ARG A 82 -4.05 5.11 -16.04
CA ARG A 82 -3.56 3.80 -15.60
C ARG A 82 -2.12 3.58 -15.98
N ILE A 83 -1.36 3.01 -15.07
CA ILE A 83 -0.01 2.47 -15.32
C ILE A 83 -0.02 0.97 -15.05
N THR A 84 0.44 0.15 -16.00
CA THR A 84 0.66 -1.28 -15.82
C THR A 84 2.14 -1.58 -16.03
N ILE A 85 2.78 -2.23 -15.05
CA ILE A 85 4.21 -2.56 -15.08
C ILE A 85 4.37 -4.08 -15.12
N HIS A 86 4.91 -4.58 -16.24
CA HIS A 86 5.21 -5.99 -16.45
C HIS A 86 6.67 -6.28 -16.07
N GLY A 87 6.92 -6.31 -14.76
CA GLY A 87 8.24 -6.53 -14.18
C GLY A 87 8.37 -5.90 -12.80
N ASN A 88 9.59 -5.86 -12.25
CA ASN A 88 9.86 -5.20 -10.99
C ASN A 88 9.99 -3.69 -11.19
N VAL A 89 9.68 -2.92 -10.14
CA VAL A 89 9.79 -1.46 -10.12
C VAL A 89 10.60 -0.98 -8.92
N GLY A 90 11.29 0.13 -9.07
CA GLY A 90 12.11 0.71 -8.00
C GLY A 90 11.32 1.51 -6.98
N MET A 91 12.00 2.44 -6.32
CA MET A 91 11.50 3.21 -5.18
C MET A 91 10.56 4.34 -5.61
N HIS A 92 9.72 4.79 -4.67
CA HIS A 92 8.85 5.97 -4.81
C HIS A 92 7.75 5.83 -5.88
N LEU A 93 7.34 4.60 -6.19
CA LEU A 93 6.22 4.33 -7.10
C LEU A 93 4.94 4.99 -6.58
N GLY A 94 4.26 5.78 -7.42
CA GLY A 94 3.00 6.43 -7.06
C GLY A 94 3.11 7.43 -5.88
N ALA A 95 4.30 7.93 -5.57
CA ALA A 95 4.46 8.94 -4.54
C ALA A 95 3.64 10.19 -4.84
N TYR A 96 2.95 10.75 -3.84
CA TYR A 96 2.04 11.89 -3.97
C TYR A 96 0.86 11.68 -4.93
N MET A 97 0.53 10.44 -5.28
CA MET A 97 -0.57 10.10 -6.18
C MET A 97 -1.90 10.66 -5.66
N GLN A 98 -2.71 11.23 -6.53
CA GLN A 98 -3.99 11.87 -6.21
C GLN A 98 -5.19 11.18 -6.87
N GLY A 99 -4.94 10.21 -7.76
CA GLY A 99 -5.99 9.44 -8.45
C GLY A 99 -5.39 8.50 -9.49
N GLY A 100 -6.27 7.74 -10.16
CA GLY A 100 -5.89 6.73 -11.14
C GLY A 100 -5.50 5.39 -10.52
N SER A 101 -4.86 4.51 -11.30
CA SER A 101 -4.45 3.18 -10.86
C SER A 101 -3.06 2.81 -11.36
N ILE A 102 -2.31 2.13 -10.51
CA ILE A 102 -1.00 1.54 -10.84
C ILE A 102 -1.07 0.04 -10.50
N GLU A 103 -0.71 -0.81 -11.46
CA GLU A 103 -0.65 -2.26 -11.31
C GLU A 103 0.77 -2.75 -11.63
N VAL A 104 1.35 -3.57 -10.75
CA VAL A 104 2.72 -4.08 -10.86
C VAL A 104 2.70 -5.61 -10.80
N HIS A 105 3.07 -6.27 -11.89
CA HIS A 105 3.15 -7.73 -11.98
C HIS A 105 4.47 -8.33 -11.43
N GLY A 106 5.24 -7.56 -10.71
CA GLY A 106 6.48 -7.94 -10.06
C GLY A 106 6.60 -7.35 -8.66
N ASN A 107 7.82 -7.16 -8.20
CA ASN A 107 8.12 -6.56 -6.90
C ASN A 107 8.26 -5.04 -7.02
N ALA A 108 8.05 -4.33 -5.91
CA ALA A 108 8.29 -2.89 -5.81
C ALA A 108 9.32 -2.56 -4.73
N GLY A 109 10.06 -1.47 -4.91
CA GLY A 109 11.01 -0.94 -3.93
C GLY A 109 10.33 -0.25 -2.75
N ASP A 110 11.09 0.55 -2.01
CA ASP A 110 10.61 1.30 -0.85
C ASP A 110 9.76 2.52 -1.26
N TRP A 111 8.97 3.04 -0.31
CA TRP A 111 8.19 4.28 -0.46
C TRP A 111 7.08 4.22 -1.50
N VAL A 112 6.48 3.04 -1.71
CA VAL A 112 5.30 2.90 -2.58
C VAL A 112 4.15 3.72 -2.01
N GLY A 113 3.51 4.57 -2.84
CA GLY A 113 2.38 5.40 -2.46
C GLY A 113 2.67 6.37 -1.32
N ALA A 114 3.95 6.76 -1.11
CA ALA A 114 4.30 7.70 -0.08
C ALA A 114 3.52 9.02 -0.24
N GLU A 115 2.87 9.46 0.84
CA GLU A 115 2.05 10.67 0.91
C GLU A 115 0.92 10.75 -0.15
N MET A 116 0.48 9.61 -0.71
CA MET A 116 -0.65 9.60 -1.66
C MET A 116 -1.95 10.08 -0.99
N SER A 117 -2.80 10.71 -1.76
CA SER A 117 -4.07 11.27 -1.29
C SER A 117 -5.30 10.60 -1.92
N ASN A 118 -5.13 9.81 -2.96
CA ASN A 118 -6.18 8.98 -3.56
C ASN A 118 -5.57 8.05 -4.63
N GLY A 119 -6.39 7.13 -5.16
CA GLY A 119 -6.02 6.17 -6.20
C GLY A 119 -5.81 4.76 -5.68
N LEU A 120 -5.44 3.86 -6.57
CA LEU A 120 -5.20 2.45 -6.29
C LEU A 120 -3.81 2.03 -6.77
N ILE A 121 -3.03 1.42 -5.89
CA ILE A 121 -1.77 0.76 -6.25
C ILE A 121 -1.90 -0.73 -5.89
N HIS A 122 -1.68 -1.62 -6.85
CA HIS A 122 -1.68 -3.07 -6.64
C HIS A 122 -0.34 -3.67 -7.07
N ILE A 123 0.31 -4.37 -6.15
CA ILE A 123 1.60 -5.04 -6.36
C ILE A 123 1.40 -6.53 -6.16
N HIS A 124 1.55 -7.32 -7.22
CA HIS A 124 1.39 -8.77 -7.19
C HIS A 124 2.57 -9.50 -6.53
N GLY A 125 3.72 -8.86 -6.41
CA GLY A 125 4.90 -9.37 -5.71
C GLY A 125 5.06 -8.80 -4.31
N ASN A 126 6.30 -8.71 -3.87
CA ASN A 126 6.69 -8.11 -2.60
C ASN A 126 6.92 -6.59 -2.75
N ALA A 127 6.82 -5.86 -1.67
CA ALA A 127 7.18 -4.46 -1.62
C ALA A 127 8.19 -4.16 -0.51
N GLY A 128 8.99 -3.11 -0.71
CA GLY A 128 9.94 -2.62 0.27
C GLY A 128 9.27 -1.97 1.49
N GLY A 129 10.01 -1.18 2.23
CA GLY A 129 9.53 -0.48 3.40
C GLY A 129 8.78 0.82 3.07
N GLN A 130 8.24 1.46 4.11
CA GLN A 130 7.61 2.79 4.06
C GLN A 130 6.45 2.93 3.06
N ILE A 131 5.69 1.85 2.85
CA ILE A 131 4.49 1.84 2.00
C ILE A 131 3.45 2.78 2.61
N GLY A 132 2.92 3.75 1.83
CA GLY A 132 1.95 4.74 2.31
C GLY A 132 2.46 5.68 3.40
N ALA A 133 3.77 5.71 3.63
CA ALA A 133 4.38 6.46 4.71
C ALA A 133 4.57 7.95 4.36
N GLY A 134 4.75 8.77 5.40
CA GLY A 134 5.23 10.14 5.25
C GLY A 134 6.75 10.20 5.14
N TYR A 135 7.26 11.02 4.25
CA TYR A 135 8.70 11.24 4.13
C TYR A 135 9.32 11.79 5.42
N ARG A 136 10.62 11.66 5.57
CA ARG A 136 11.35 12.21 6.73
C ARG A 136 11.13 13.72 6.79
N GLY A 137 10.73 14.21 7.96
CA GLY A 137 10.34 15.61 8.18
C GLY A 137 8.86 15.91 7.86
N SER A 138 8.16 15.06 7.10
CA SER A 138 6.72 15.18 6.88
C SER A 138 5.93 14.58 8.04
N MET A 139 4.85 15.25 8.44
CA MET A 139 3.89 14.73 9.42
C MET A 139 2.68 14.06 8.76
N LYS A 140 2.73 13.87 7.44
CA LYS A 140 1.61 13.37 6.64
C LYS A 140 2.06 12.15 5.84
N GLY A 141 1.65 10.94 6.25
CA GLY A 141 1.65 9.76 5.40
C GLY A 141 0.46 9.76 4.44
N MET A 142 0.06 8.60 3.95
CA MET A 142 -1.10 8.40 3.09
C MET A 142 -2.35 9.12 3.63
N GLN A 143 -3.04 9.85 2.78
CA GLN A 143 -4.21 10.66 3.14
C GLN A 143 -5.53 10.00 2.70
N ASP A 144 -5.51 9.18 1.66
CA ASP A 144 -6.64 8.36 1.18
C ASP A 144 -6.17 7.40 0.07
N GLY A 145 -7.10 6.59 -0.47
CA GLY A 145 -6.83 5.60 -1.52
C GLY A 145 -6.56 4.19 -0.98
N ALA A 146 -6.04 3.31 -1.83
CA ALA A 146 -5.73 1.94 -1.47
C ALA A 146 -4.37 1.48 -2.03
N ILE A 147 -3.62 0.76 -1.21
CA ILE A 147 -2.39 0.07 -1.62
C ILE A 147 -2.53 -1.40 -1.23
N ILE A 148 -2.35 -2.30 -2.22
CA ILE A 148 -2.43 -3.74 -2.04
C ILE A 148 -1.10 -4.34 -2.42
N VAL A 149 -0.58 -5.20 -1.56
CA VAL A 149 0.63 -5.99 -1.78
C VAL A 149 0.26 -7.44 -1.55
N ASP A 150 0.29 -8.27 -2.60
CA ASP A 150 -0.04 -9.69 -2.47
C ASP A 150 1.05 -10.46 -1.71
N GLY A 151 2.30 -10.05 -1.86
CA GLY A 151 3.46 -10.59 -1.15
C GLY A 151 3.74 -9.94 0.20
N SER A 152 4.99 -10.01 0.62
CA SER A 152 5.50 -9.43 1.88
C SER A 152 5.77 -7.93 1.75
N ALA A 153 5.75 -7.23 2.89
CA ALA A 153 6.08 -5.82 3.00
C ALA A 153 7.24 -5.56 3.96
N GLY A 154 8.00 -4.51 3.68
CA GLY A 154 9.13 -4.08 4.50
C GLY A 154 8.72 -3.35 5.78
N LEU A 155 9.63 -2.54 6.31
CA LEU A 155 9.48 -1.78 7.56
C LEU A 155 8.51 -0.60 7.43
N GLU A 156 7.89 -0.19 8.55
CA GLU A 156 7.21 1.12 8.70
C GLU A 156 6.06 1.38 7.73
N ILE A 157 5.34 0.33 7.32
CA ILE A 157 4.18 0.50 6.46
C ILE A 157 3.11 1.35 7.14
N GLY A 158 2.50 2.30 6.42
CA GLY A 158 1.49 3.20 6.94
C GLY A 158 1.99 4.21 7.97
N MET A 159 3.30 4.45 8.06
CA MET A 159 3.83 5.44 8.99
C MET A 159 3.21 6.82 8.75
N ARG A 160 2.59 7.39 9.81
CA ARG A 160 1.86 8.68 9.79
C ARG A 160 0.67 8.75 8.83
N MET A 161 0.15 7.60 8.39
CA MET A 161 -1.06 7.52 7.58
C MET A 161 -2.26 8.12 8.34
N LYS A 162 -3.16 8.80 7.62
CA LYS A 162 -4.37 9.45 8.18
C LYS A 162 -5.66 8.80 7.72
N LYS A 163 -5.72 8.35 6.48
CA LYS A 163 -6.88 7.68 5.88
C LYS A 163 -6.39 6.68 4.84
N GLY A 164 -7.34 6.00 4.21
CA GLY A 164 -7.08 5.01 3.17
C GLY A 164 -6.84 3.63 3.75
N THR A 165 -6.40 2.72 2.89
CA THR A 165 -6.28 1.30 3.18
C THR A 165 -4.97 0.76 2.65
N ILE A 166 -4.23 0.05 3.49
CA ILE A 166 -3.07 -0.75 3.07
C ILE A 166 -3.39 -2.21 3.38
N VAL A 167 -3.23 -3.10 2.39
CA VAL A 167 -3.39 -4.55 2.57
C VAL A 167 -2.09 -5.24 2.23
N VAL A 168 -1.67 -6.16 3.08
CA VAL A 168 -0.47 -6.97 2.90
C VAL A 168 -0.83 -8.45 3.02
N GLY A 169 -0.62 -9.20 1.93
CA GLY A 169 -0.92 -10.62 1.83
C GLY A 169 0.08 -11.49 2.57
N GLY A 170 1.37 -11.23 2.38
CA GLY A 170 2.47 -11.87 3.09
C GLY A 170 2.78 -11.22 4.45
N PRO A 171 3.85 -11.65 5.13
CA PRO A 171 4.25 -11.04 6.40
C PRO A 171 4.77 -9.60 6.20
N ALA A 172 4.37 -8.71 7.08
CA ALA A 172 4.94 -7.36 7.19
C ALA A 172 6.09 -7.35 8.21
N LYS A 173 7.09 -6.50 7.95
CA LYS A 173 8.18 -6.30 8.91
C LYS A 173 7.77 -5.34 10.03
N ASP A 174 8.74 -4.95 10.80
CA ASP A 174 8.61 -4.18 12.01
C ASP A 174 7.96 -2.79 11.82
N PHE A 175 7.32 -2.26 12.87
CA PHE A 175 6.69 -0.94 12.91
C PHE A 175 5.51 -0.73 11.93
N ALA A 176 4.73 -1.76 11.62
CA ALA A 176 3.50 -1.55 10.87
C ALA A 176 2.56 -0.57 11.63
N GLY A 177 2.14 0.52 10.98
CA GLY A 177 1.30 1.55 11.57
C GLY A 177 2.00 2.51 12.55
N LEU A 178 3.31 2.69 12.43
CA LEU A 178 4.07 3.63 13.26
C LEU A 178 3.52 5.06 13.17
N ASP A 179 3.25 5.69 14.33
CA ASP A 179 2.67 7.06 14.43
C ASP A 179 1.42 7.24 13.54
N MET A 180 0.64 6.18 13.34
CA MET A 180 -0.58 6.17 12.53
C MET A 180 -1.64 7.10 13.14
N LYS A 181 -2.28 7.92 12.33
CA LYS A 181 -3.26 8.93 12.74
C LYS A 181 -4.68 8.63 12.27
N GLY A 182 -4.88 7.53 11.56
CA GLY A 182 -6.15 7.04 11.04
C GLY A 182 -5.93 6.12 9.84
N GLY A 183 -7.03 5.67 9.22
CA GLY A 183 -7.00 4.70 8.14
C GLY A 183 -6.97 3.25 8.61
N ASN A 184 -6.75 2.31 7.69
CA ASN A 184 -6.79 0.89 7.97
C ASN A 184 -5.56 0.18 7.38
N ILE A 185 -4.98 -0.73 8.16
CA ILE A 185 -3.95 -1.66 7.69
C ILE A 185 -4.48 -3.08 7.89
N VAL A 186 -4.48 -3.90 6.84
CA VAL A 186 -4.92 -5.31 6.87
C VAL A 186 -3.72 -6.20 6.64
N LEU A 187 -3.43 -7.05 7.60
CA LEU A 187 -2.31 -7.97 7.62
C LEU A 187 -2.84 -9.41 7.52
N LEU A 188 -2.76 -10.03 6.34
CA LEU A 188 -3.29 -11.36 6.13
C LEU A 188 -2.38 -12.44 6.76
N ALA A 189 -1.08 -12.25 6.72
CA ALA A 189 -0.07 -13.14 7.31
C ALA A 189 0.63 -12.56 8.56
N GLY A 190 0.09 -11.47 9.12
CA GLY A 190 0.61 -10.83 10.32
C GLY A 190 1.79 -9.89 10.09
N ALA A 191 2.42 -9.51 11.18
CA ALA A 191 3.60 -8.62 11.21
C ALA A 191 4.58 -9.07 12.30
N GLU A 192 5.81 -8.56 12.19
CA GLU A 192 6.85 -8.70 13.22
C GLU A 192 6.46 -7.91 14.49
N ILE A 193 7.42 -7.37 15.20
CA ILE A 193 7.21 -6.66 16.47
C ILE A 193 6.81 -5.19 16.26
N ARG A 194 6.41 -4.51 17.34
CA ARG A 194 6.14 -3.06 17.42
C ARG A 194 5.03 -2.53 16.50
N THR A 195 4.10 -3.41 16.09
CA THR A 195 2.90 -3.00 15.35
C THR A 195 2.09 -1.98 16.14
N GLY A 196 1.71 -0.87 15.51
CA GLY A 196 0.92 0.22 16.09
C GLY A 196 1.70 1.14 17.04
N ALA A 197 3.04 1.06 17.08
CA ALA A 197 3.84 1.94 17.95
C ALA A 197 3.50 3.42 17.70
N TRP A 198 3.19 4.16 18.78
CA TRP A 198 2.74 5.56 18.81
C TRP A 198 1.47 5.85 18.00
N MET A 199 0.67 4.84 17.77
CA MET A 199 -0.60 4.95 17.03
C MET A 199 -1.59 5.84 17.78
N MET A 200 -2.04 6.91 17.14
CA MET A 200 -3.02 7.84 17.74
C MET A 200 -4.46 7.45 17.39
N ARG A 201 -4.71 6.95 16.19
CA ARG A 201 -6.03 6.52 15.67
C ARG A 201 -5.84 5.55 14.51
N GLY A 202 -6.95 4.93 14.09
CA GLY A 202 -7.02 4.01 12.98
C GLY A 202 -7.14 2.57 13.45
N THR A 203 -7.25 1.64 12.52
CA THR A 203 -7.48 0.23 12.80
C THR A 203 -6.47 -0.63 12.07
N ILE A 204 -5.75 -1.48 12.79
CA ILE A 204 -4.91 -2.53 12.25
C ILE A 204 -5.65 -3.85 12.43
N ILE A 205 -5.89 -4.57 11.33
CA ILE A 205 -6.61 -5.84 11.30
C ILE A 205 -5.60 -6.93 10.97
N SER A 206 -5.40 -7.88 11.87
CA SER A 206 -4.54 -9.03 11.62
C SER A 206 -5.36 -10.31 11.60
N LEU A 207 -5.19 -11.12 10.55
CA LEU A 207 -5.84 -12.44 10.44
C LEU A 207 -5.07 -13.53 11.17
N THR A 208 -3.87 -13.25 11.60
CA THR A 208 -3.02 -14.15 12.40
C THR A 208 -2.59 -13.47 13.71
N PRO A 209 -2.24 -14.22 14.74
CA PRO A 209 -1.66 -13.64 15.95
C PRO A 209 -0.40 -12.84 15.65
N ILE A 210 -0.28 -11.67 16.26
CA ILE A 210 0.91 -10.81 16.19
C ILE A 210 1.41 -10.46 17.59
N PRO A 211 2.71 -10.22 17.78
CA PRO A 211 3.24 -9.67 19.04
C PRO A 211 2.71 -8.25 19.27
N LEU A 212 2.09 -8.02 20.42
CA LEU A 212 1.59 -6.69 20.80
C LEU A 212 2.56 -6.00 21.73
N LEU A 213 2.63 -4.67 21.64
CA LEU A 213 3.31 -3.86 22.63
C LEU A 213 2.55 -3.91 23.96
N PRO A 214 3.24 -3.83 25.13
CA PRO A 214 2.59 -3.78 26.44
C PRO A 214 1.63 -2.60 26.63
N THR A 215 1.71 -1.60 25.75
CA THR A 215 0.87 -0.40 25.73
C THR A 215 -0.47 -0.59 25.01
N PHE A 216 -0.73 -1.80 24.46
CA PHE A 216 -2.04 -2.20 23.94
C PHE A 216 -2.74 -3.14 24.91
N HIS A 217 -3.93 -2.77 25.33
CA HIS A 217 -4.71 -3.52 26.31
C HIS A 217 -5.91 -4.19 25.66
N PHE A 218 -6.15 -5.45 26.03
CA PHE A 218 -7.35 -6.16 25.59
C PHE A 218 -8.60 -5.41 26.08
N SER A 219 -9.54 -5.17 25.16
CA SER A 219 -10.79 -4.47 25.46
C SER A 219 -11.99 -5.41 25.46
N CYS A 220 -12.17 -6.17 24.38
CA CYS A 220 -13.29 -7.10 24.24
C CYS A 220 -13.10 -8.05 23.06
N SER A 221 -13.98 -9.06 23.02
CA SER A 221 -14.16 -9.95 21.86
C SER A 221 -15.50 -9.68 21.21
N TYR A 222 -15.53 -9.45 19.90
CA TYR A 222 -16.77 -9.17 19.18
C TYR A 222 -16.64 -9.41 17.67
N SER A 223 -17.75 -9.35 16.96
CA SER A 223 -17.79 -9.39 15.50
C SER A 223 -18.12 -7.99 14.96
N PRO A 224 -17.13 -7.21 14.51
CA PRO A 224 -17.33 -5.83 14.09
C PRO A 224 -18.26 -5.72 12.87
N VAL A 225 -19.40 -5.06 12.99
CA VAL A 225 -20.38 -4.92 11.90
C VAL A 225 -19.78 -4.13 10.72
N PHE A 226 -18.95 -3.13 10.99
CA PHE A 226 -18.32 -2.30 9.96
C PHE A 226 -17.38 -3.12 9.04
N LEU A 227 -16.81 -4.21 9.53
CA LEU A 227 -15.97 -5.08 8.71
C LEU A 227 -16.71 -5.73 7.55
N ARG A 228 -18.04 -5.87 7.60
CA ARG A 228 -18.83 -6.39 6.47
C ARG A 228 -18.79 -5.45 5.26
N LEU A 229 -18.88 -4.15 5.49
CA LEU A 229 -18.75 -3.14 4.43
C LEU A 229 -17.32 -3.17 3.87
N TYR A 230 -16.36 -3.29 4.77
CA TYR A 230 -14.94 -3.35 4.41
C TYR A 230 -14.59 -4.63 3.64
N ALA A 231 -15.11 -5.77 4.05
CA ALA A 231 -14.97 -7.04 3.33
C ALA A 231 -15.53 -6.95 1.89
N ASN A 232 -16.69 -6.28 1.71
CA ASN A 232 -17.25 -6.04 0.38
C ASN A 232 -16.37 -5.16 -0.50
N PHE A 233 -15.68 -4.18 0.08
CA PHE A 233 -14.70 -3.38 -0.64
C PHE A 233 -13.48 -4.25 -1.02
N LEU A 234 -12.90 -4.97 -0.08
CA LEU A 234 -11.74 -5.82 -0.30
C LEU A 234 -12.01 -6.98 -1.26
N SER A 235 -13.23 -7.57 -1.24
CA SER A 235 -13.60 -8.66 -2.14
C SER A 235 -13.60 -8.23 -3.62
N LYS A 236 -13.92 -6.97 -3.93
CA LYS A 236 -13.81 -6.41 -5.28
C LYS A 236 -12.35 -6.33 -5.77
N LEU A 237 -11.41 -6.36 -4.84
CA LEU A 237 -9.97 -6.35 -5.07
C LEU A 237 -9.35 -7.75 -4.94
N GLY A 238 -10.20 -8.81 -4.88
CA GLY A 238 -9.77 -10.20 -4.77
C GLY A 238 -9.35 -10.64 -3.37
N ILE A 239 -9.54 -9.80 -2.34
CA ILE A 239 -9.10 -10.07 -0.96
C ILE A 239 -10.29 -10.46 -0.09
N SER A 240 -10.16 -11.55 0.66
CA SER A 240 -11.18 -12.03 1.59
C SER A 240 -10.72 -11.89 3.03
N ILE A 241 -11.57 -11.27 3.86
CA ILE A 241 -11.40 -11.24 5.32
C ILE A 241 -12.60 -11.91 6.01
N PRO A 242 -12.40 -12.64 7.11
CA PRO A 242 -13.48 -13.32 7.79
C PRO A 242 -14.39 -12.31 8.51
N VAL A 243 -15.71 -12.42 8.25
CA VAL A 243 -16.74 -11.55 8.86
C VAL A 243 -17.95 -12.32 9.36
N ASP A 244 -17.97 -13.66 9.17
CA ASP A 244 -19.05 -14.51 9.68
C ASP A 244 -18.85 -14.77 11.19
N PRO A 245 -19.78 -14.33 12.06
CA PRO A 245 -19.68 -14.59 13.50
C PRO A 245 -19.70 -16.08 13.85
N LYS A 246 -20.18 -16.94 12.94
CA LYS A 246 -20.16 -18.41 13.12
C LYS A 246 -18.78 -19.01 12.87
N ALA A 247 -17.92 -18.32 12.13
CA ALA A 247 -16.55 -18.76 11.86
C ALA A 247 -15.56 -18.30 12.93
N GLY A 248 -15.86 -17.22 13.64
CA GLY A 248 -14.98 -16.67 14.67
C GLY A 248 -15.35 -15.25 15.11
N HIS A 249 -14.42 -14.63 15.80
CA HIS A 249 -14.57 -13.26 16.30
C HIS A 249 -13.22 -12.55 16.31
N TYR A 250 -13.26 -11.24 16.51
CA TYR A 250 -12.04 -10.44 16.66
C TYR A 250 -11.81 -10.09 18.14
N HIS A 251 -10.55 -10.24 18.57
CA HIS A 251 -10.08 -9.63 19.80
C HIS A 251 -9.69 -8.18 19.51
N LEU A 252 -10.32 -7.24 20.19
CA LEU A 252 -9.98 -5.83 20.15
C LEU A 252 -8.95 -5.50 21.21
N TYR A 253 -7.87 -4.88 20.79
CA TYR A 253 -6.88 -4.26 21.67
C TYR A 253 -6.85 -2.75 21.40
N SER A 254 -6.96 -1.94 22.47
CA SER A 254 -6.93 -0.48 22.39
C SER A 254 -5.59 0.05 22.88
N GLY A 255 -5.05 1.04 22.18
CA GLY A 255 -3.76 1.67 22.45
C GLY A 255 -3.40 2.70 21.36
N ASP A 256 -2.22 3.17 21.24
CA ASP A 256 -1.08 3.01 22.13
C ASP A 256 -1.22 3.93 23.35
N THR A 257 -1.14 3.39 24.58
CA THR A 257 -1.28 4.20 25.81
C THR A 257 -0.05 5.03 26.16
N SER A 258 1.06 4.89 25.42
CA SER A 258 2.24 5.78 25.53
C SER A 258 1.99 7.16 24.92
N VAL A 259 0.92 7.31 24.14
CA VAL A 259 0.44 8.58 23.55
C VAL A 259 -1.06 8.73 23.87
N PRO A 260 -1.70 9.91 23.70
CA PRO A 260 -3.15 10.05 23.84
C PRO A 260 -3.91 9.30 22.74
N GLY A 261 -3.57 8.02 22.57
CA GLY A 261 -4.02 7.18 21.46
C GLY A 261 -5.43 6.62 21.64
N LYS A 262 -6.15 6.50 20.52
CA LYS A 262 -7.42 5.79 20.38
C LYS A 262 -7.33 4.85 19.17
N GLY A 263 -6.17 4.22 19.00
CA GLY A 263 -5.94 3.23 17.96
C GLY A 263 -6.51 1.87 18.35
N GLU A 264 -6.78 1.04 17.36
CA GLU A 264 -7.36 -0.29 17.53
C GLU A 264 -6.55 -1.32 16.76
N ILE A 265 -6.28 -2.45 17.41
CA ILE A 265 -5.76 -3.65 16.76
C ILE A 265 -6.80 -4.74 16.90
N LEU A 266 -7.29 -5.25 15.77
CA LEU A 266 -8.24 -6.35 15.67
C LEU A 266 -7.49 -7.62 15.27
N ILE A 267 -7.48 -8.64 16.12
CA ILE A 267 -6.85 -9.92 15.82
C ILE A 267 -7.94 -10.98 15.68
N TRP A 268 -8.00 -11.61 14.50
CA TRP A 268 -8.93 -12.69 14.22
C TRP A 268 -8.68 -13.91 15.11
N ARG A 269 -9.75 -14.47 15.64
CA ARG A 269 -9.79 -15.71 16.40
C ARG A 269 -10.87 -16.61 15.81
N PRO A 270 -10.49 -17.71 15.12
CA PRO A 270 -11.46 -18.70 14.69
C PRO A 270 -12.13 -19.37 15.89
N LEU A 271 -13.37 -19.80 15.75
CA LEU A 271 -14.02 -20.64 16.78
C LEU A 271 -13.33 -22.00 16.81
N GLU A 272 -12.96 -22.45 18.01
CA GLU A 272 -12.54 -23.82 18.21
C GLU A 272 -13.73 -24.76 17.99
N THR A 273 -13.46 -25.93 17.39
CA THR A 273 -14.49 -26.94 17.12
C THR A 273 -15.20 -27.34 18.42
N GLY A 274 -16.46 -26.93 18.59
CA GLY A 274 -17.24 -27.18 19.82
C GLY A 274 -17.65 -25.93 20.63
N GLN A 275 -17.19 -24.74 20.28
CA GLN A 275 -17.63 -23.50 20.94
C GLN A 275 -18.92 -22.97 20.29
N ILE A 276 -19.92 -22.64 21.12
CA ILE A 276 -21.17 -21.98 20.69
C ILE A 276 -20.87 -20.50 20.42
N PRO A 277 -21.26 -19.92 19.26
CA PRO A 277 -21.06 -18.50 18.99
C PRO A 277 -21.72 -17.63 20.05
N ARG A 278 -20.97 -16.75 20.72
CA ARG A 278 -21.53 -15.75 21.62
C ARG A 278 -22.16 -14.62 20.78
N THR A 279 -23.44 -14.34 21.03
CA THR A 279 -24.23 -13.33 20.32
C THR A 279 -23.76 -11.92 20.65
N THR A 280 -23.71 -11.08 19.63
CA THR A 280 -23.65 -9.60 19.56
C THR A 280 -23.62 -8.84 20.89
N GLY A 281 -22.44 -8.50 21.36
CA GLY A 281 -22.18 -7.59 22.48
C GLY A 281 -20.70 -7.67 22.86
N CYS A 282 -20.11 -6.53 23.22
CA CYS A 282 -18.74 -6.51 23.74
C CYS A 282 -18.75 -7.18 25.13
N THR A 283 -18.34 -8.44 25.24
CA THR A 283 -18.23 -9.14 26.50
C THR A 283 -16.80 -9.00 27.04
N LYS A 284 -16.66 -8.40 28.24
CA LYS A 284 -15.39 -8.47 28.98
C LYS A 284 -15.13 -9.93 29.34
N VAL A 285 -13.92 -10.39 29.09
CA VAL A 285 -13.44 -11.66 29.63
C VAL A 285 -12.90 -11.33 31.02
N ASP A 286 -13.50 -11.91 32.04
CA ASP A 286 -12.95 -11.82 33.40
C ASP A 286 -11.55 -12.40 33.39
N SER A 287 -10.62 -11.63 33.98
CA SER A 287 -9.18 -11.88 34.11
C SER A 287 -8.87 -13.09 34.94
#